data_43699cc8ed949847d4a4c9c366a65486
#
_entry.id   43699cc8ed949847d4a4c9c366a65486
#
_cell.length_a   1.000
_cell.length_b   1.000
_cell.length_c   1.000
_cell.angle_alpha   90.00
_cell.angle_beta   90.00
_cell.angle_gamma   90.00
#
_symmetry.space_group_name_H-M   'P 1'
#
loop_
_entity.id
_entity.type
_entity.pdbx_description
1 polymer ?
#
loop_
_entity_poly.entity_id
_entity_poly.type
_entity_poly.pdbx_seq_one_letter_code
_entity_poly.pdbx_strand_id
1 'polypeptide(L)'
;MEKLEKLSNSSLEVLNSSVEAFLRRDYYLADKIADKSENVLSLEKELVRFLDSEENKIANAQNTNANIKLMLKDIRRTVEHASDIAESAMNQTVGEIIKIEEIRCYLLRVSH
;
A
#
# COMPACT_ATOMS: atom_id res chain seq x y z
N MET A 1 -0.99 10.79 19.53
CA MET A 1 0.13 11.31 18.74
C MET A 1 1.13 10.26 18.33
N GLU A 2 1.56 9.39 19.23
CA GLU A 2 2.47 8.28 18.89
C GLU A 2 1.90 7.34 17.81
N LYS A 3 0.62 7.02 17.89
CA LYS A 3 -0.04 6.16 16.88
C LYS A 3 -0.08 6.82 15.52
N LEU A 4 -0.32 8.12 15.45
CA LEU A 4 -0.35 8.88 14.22
C LEU A 4 1.05 8.93 13.57
N GLU A 5 2.08 9.18 14.36
CA GLU A 5 3.47 9.20 13.91
C GLU A 5 3.90 7.82 13.39
N LYS A 6 3.58 6.76 14.11
CA LYS A 6 3.83 5.38 13.68
C LYS A 6 3.15 5.07 12.36
N LEU A 7 1.91 5.47 12.23
CA LEU A 7 1.12 5.26 11.02
C LEU A 7 1.72 6.01 9.83
N SER A 8 2.12 7.26 10.04
CA SER A 8 2.78 8.09 9.03
C SER A 8 4.09 7.46 8.57
N ASN A 9 4.93 7.02 9.49
CA ASN A 9 6.21 6.37 9.19
C ASN A 9 6.00 5.05 8.45
N SER A 10 5.01 4.26 8.85
CA SER A 10 4.67 3.00 8.19
C SER A 10 4.18 3.24 6.75
N SER A 11 3.40 4.30 6.53
CA SER A 11 2.91 4.63 5.19
C SER A 11 4.04 5.03 4.24
N LEU A 12 5.01 5.80 4.74
CA LEU A 12 6.20 6.17 3.95
C LEU A 12 7.08 4.97 3.65
N GLU A 13 7.26 4.08 4.62
CA GLU A 13 8.01 2.83 4.43
C GLU A 13 7.37 1.96 3.34
N VAL A 14 6.06 1.80 3.39
CA VAL A 14 5.32 1.04 2.40
C VAL A 14 5.45 1.67 1.00
N LEU A 15 5.36 3.00 0.91
CA LEU A 15 5.52 3.70 -0.37
C LEU A 15 6.93 3.50 -0.94
N ASN A 16 7.95 3.72 -0.14
CA ASN A 16 9.35 3.55 -0.56
C ASN A 16 9.63 2.11 -0.99
N SER A 17 9.13 1.14 -0.24
CA SER A 17 9.29 -0.28 -0.57
C SER A 17 8.56 -0.66 -1.85
N SER A 18 7.39 -0.06 -2.13
CA SER A 18 6.64 -0.33 -3.35
C SER A 18 7.37 0.19 -4.59
N VAL A 19 7.98 1.36 -4.50
CA VAL A 19 8.81 1.92 -5.58
C VAL A 19 10.04 1.03 -5.82
N GLU A 20 10.69 0.59 -4.75
CA GLU A 20 11.83 -0.32 -4.84
C GLU A 20 11.45 -1.64 -5.50
N ALA A 21 10.32 -2.23 -5.09
CA ALA A 21 9.82 -3.46 -5.68
C ALA A 21 9.56 -3.30 -7.19
N PHE A 22 8.98 -2.19 -7.59
CA PHE A 22 8.71 -1.88 -8.99
C PHE A 22 10.02 -1.73 -9.80
N LEU A 23 10.97 -0.95 -9.27
CA LEU A 23 12.23 -0.70 -9.96
C LEU A 23 13.12 -1.94 -10.06
N ARG A 24 13.11 -2.80 -9.04
CA ARG A 24 13.89 -4.03 -9.00
C ARG A 24 13.16 -5.24 -9.56
N ARG A 25 11.89 -5.10 -9.92
CA ARG A 25 11.03 -6.19 -10.36
C ARG A 25 10.98 -7.33 -9.34
N ASP A 26 10.90 -6.96 -8.08
CA ASP A 26 10.90 -7.90 -6.94
C ASP A 26 9.48 -8.30 -6.58
N TYR A 27 9.03 -9.44 -7.11
CA TYR A 27 7.70 -9.99 -6.86
C TYR A 27 7.46 -10.27 -5.37
N TYR A 28 8.45 -10.83 -4.69
CA TYR A 28 8.31 -11.18 -3.26
C TYR A 28 8.14 -9.95 -2.39
N LEU A 29 8.90 -8.90 -2.67
CA LEU A 29 8.76 -7.63 -1.98
C LEU A 29 7.40 -7.00 -2.24
N ALA A 30 6.92 -7.03 -3.48
CA ALA A 30 5.61 -6.51 -3.86
C ALA A 30 4.48 -7.23 -3.11
N ASP A 31 4.56 -8.55 -2.97
CA ASP A 31 3.58 -9.35 -2.23
C ASP A 31 3.55 -8.99 -0.75
N LYS A 32 4.71 -8.82 -0.12
CA LYS A 32 4.81 -8.37 1.27
C LYS A 32 4.21 -6.99 1.49
N ILE A 33 4.37 -6.11 0.52
CA ILE A 33 3.82 -4.74 0.60
C ILE A 33 2.29 -4.77 0.60
N ALA A 34 1.67 -5.66 -0.15
CA ALA A 34 0.22 -5.83 -0.13
C ALA A 34 -0.30 -6.13 1.28
N ASP A 35 0.35 -7.05 2.00
CA ASP A 35 -0.01 -7.41 3.37
C ASP A 35 0.21 -6.25 4.34
N LYS A 36 1.35 -5.57 4.24
CA LYS A 36 1.66 -4.40 5.08
C LYS A 36 0.67 -3.26 4.84
N SER A 37 0.27 -3.05 3.60
CA SER A 37 -0.71 -2.02 3.22
C SER A 37 -2.06 -2.27 3.89
N GLU A 38 -2.53 -3.50 3.90
CA GLU A 38 -3.77 -3.88 4.59
C GLU A 38 -3.70 -3.58 6.08
N ASN A 39 -2.57 -3.90 6.72
CA ASN A 39 -2.37 -3.62 8.15
C ASN A 39 -2.41 -2.12 8.44
N VAL A 40 -1.74 -1.31 7.63
CA VAL A 40 -1.73 0.15 7.80
C VAL A 40 -3.14 0.72 7.60
N LEU A 41 -3.86 0.25 6.60
CA LEU A 41 -5.25 0.69 6.36
C LEU A 41 -6.19 0.30 7.50
N SER A 42 -6.01 -0.87 8.10
CA SER A 42 -6.79 -1.29 9.28
C SER A 42 -6.53 -0.37 10.48
N LEU A 43 -5.27 -0.03 10.73
CA LEU A 43 -4.90 0.89 11.82
C LEU A 43 -5.44 2.29 11.57
N GLU A 44 -5.43 2.76 10.34
CA GLU A 44 -6.02 4.04 9.96
C GLU A 44 -7.51 4.07 10.28
N LYS A 45 -8.25 3.03 9.89
CA LYS A 45 -9.69 2.92 10.18
C LYS A 45 -9.98 2.91 11.67
N GLU A 46 -9.20 2.18 12.45
CA GLU A 46 -9.36 2.14 13.93
C GLU A 46 -9.17 3.53 14.52
N LEU A 47 -8.16 4.27 14.06
CA LEU A 47 -7.88 5.61 14.56
C LEU A 47 -8.99 6.59 14.19
N VAL A 48 -9.55 6.50 12.99
CA VAL A 48 -10.70 7.32 12.56
C VAL A 48 -11.91 7.04 13.47
N ARG A 49 -12.21 5.77 13.76
CA ARG A 49 -13.30 5.40 14.68
C ARG A 49 -13.08 5.94 16.07
N PHE A 50 -11.86 5.88 16.57
CA PHE A 50 -11.50 6.44 17.87
C PHE A 50 -11.76 7.95 17.91
N LEU A 51 -11.34 8.68 16.88
CA LEU A 51 -11.54 10.13 16.79
C LEU A 51 -13.02 10.49 16.69
N ASP A 52 -13.80 9.74 15.95
CA ASP A 52 -15.26 9.95 15.86
C ASP A 52 -15.93 9.75 17.24
N SER A 53 -15.49 8.74 17.99
CA SER A 53 -15.97 8.49 19.34
C SER A 53 -15.62 9.65 20.29
N GLU A 54 -14.42 10.21 20.18
CA GLU A 54 -13.99 11.33 21.03
C GLU A 54 -14.71 12.64 20.69
N GLU A 55 -15.01 12.89 19.42
CA GLU A 55 -15.79 14.06 18.98
C GLU A 55 -17.16 14.13 19.65
N ASN A 56 -17.80 13.00 19.89
CA ASN A 56 -19.09 12.91 20.55
C ASN A 56 -19.01 13.20 22.05
N LYS A 57 -17.80 13.17 22.64
CA LYS A 57 -17.59 13.38 24.06
C LYS A 57 -17.14 14.80 24.41
N ILE A 58 -16.42 15.48 23.51
CA ILE A 58 -15.78 16.77 23.76
C ILE A 58 -16.14 17.77 22.65
N ALA A 59 -16.95 18.77 22.98
CA ALA A 59 -17.45 19.75 22.00
C ALA A 59 -16.33 20.60 21.34
N ASN A 60 -15.20 20.81 22.02
CA ASN A 60 -14.10 21.66 21.54
C ASN A 60 -13.01 20.90 20.75
N ALA A 61 -13.13 19.59 20.63
CA ALA A 61 -12.14 18.76 19.94
C ALA A 61 -12.37 18.69 18.42
N GLN A 62 -13.47 19.22 17.90
CA GLN A 62 -13.88 19.07 16.50
C GLN A 62 -12.84 19.60 15.49
N ASN A 63 -12.26 20.77 15.72
CA ASN A 63 -11.30 21.36 14.79
C ASN A 63 -9.99 20.57 14.74
N THR A 64 -9.46 20.18 15.89
CA THR A 64 -8.25 19.38 16.00
C THR A 64 -8.46 17.98 15.35
N ASN A 65 -9.59 17.35 15.65
CA ASN A 65 -9.93 16.05 15.08
C ASN A 65 -10.15 16.11 13.57
N ALA A 66 -10.73 17.20 13.05
CA ALA A 66 -10.90 17.39 11.63
C ALA A 66 -9.54 17.44 10.90
N ASN A 67 -8.55 18.14 11.46
CA ASN A 67 -7.21 18.20 10.92
C ASN A 67 -6.50 16.84 10.96
N ILE A 68 -6.64 16.11 12.05
CA ILE A 68 -6.09 14.76 12.18
C ILE A 68 -6.74 13.81 11.16
N LYS A 69 -8.05 13.91 10.95
CA LYS A 69 -8.77 13.10 9.95
C LYS A 69 -8.28 13.40 8.52
N LEU A 70 -7.97 14.65 8.20
CA LEU A 70 -7.38 15.00 6.91
C LEU A 70 -6.01 14.34 6.73
N MET A 71 -5.18 14.37 7.77
CA MET A 71 -3.88 13.69 7.76
C MET A 71 -4.04 12.17 7.55
N LEU A 72 -5.00 11.57 8.23
CA LEU A 72 -5.31 10.14 8.09
C LEU A 72 -5.79 9.80 6.68
N LYS A 73 -6.56 10.67 6.06
CA LYS A 73 -7.00 10.52 4.68
C LYS A 73 -5.81 10.54 3.72
N ASP A 74 -4.85 11.43 3.95
CA ASP A 74 -3.63 11.52 3.15
C ASP A 74 -2.75 10.27 3.32
N ILE A 75 -2.64 9.77 4.55
CA ILE A 75 -1.95 8.52 4.86
C ILE A 75 -2.59 7.35 4.11
N ARG A 76 -3.92 7.25 4.14
CA ARG A 76 -4.66 6.21 3.41
C ARG A 76 -4.38 6.29 1.91
N ARG A 77 -4.42 7.48 1.33
CA ARG A 77 -4.09 7.68 -0.08
C ARG A 77 -2.69 7.22 -0.42
N THR A 78 -1.71 7.58 0.41
CA THR A 78 -0.32 7.16 0.24
C THR A 78 -0.20 5.64 0.20
N VAL A 79 -0.86 4.95 1.13
CA VAL A 79 -0.86 3.49 1.20
C VAL A 79 -1.58 2.86 0.01
N GLU A 80 -2.70 3.43 -0.42
CA GLU A 80 -3.42 2.96 -1.61
C GLU A 80 -2.55 3.08 -2.87
N HIS A 81 -1.85 4.20 -3.03
CA HIS A 81 -0.90 4.37 -4.13
C HIS A 81 0.25 3.38 -4.06
N ALA A 82 0.79 3.15 -2.86
CA ALA A 82 1.84 2.14 -2.65
C ALA A 82 1.36 0.74 -3.05
N SER A 83 0.13 0.40 -2.69
CA SER A 83 -0.50 -0.86 -3.05
C SER A 83 -0.66 -1.00 -4.57
N ASP A 84 -1.08 0.08 -5.24
CA ASP A 84 -1.21 0.10 -6.69
C ASP A 84 0.14 -0.09 -7.40
N ILE A 85 1.19 0.55 -6.89
CA ILE A 85 2.55 0.39 -7.42
C ILE A 85 3.02 -1.06 -7.24
N ALA A 86 2.78 -1.64 -6.07
CA ALA A 86 3.14 -3.03 -5.79
C ALA A 86 2.39 -4.01 -6.70
N GLU A 87 1.09 -3.76 -6.91
CA GLU A 87 0.28 -4.56 -7.84
C GLU A 87 0.80 -4.46 -9.26
N SER A 88 1.19 -3.26 -9.70
CA SER A 88 1.81 -3.06 -11.01
C SER A 88 3.11 -3.84 -11.16
N ALA A 89 3.94 -3.88 -10.10
CA ALA A 89 5.17 -4.66 -10.08
C ALA A 89 4.90 -6.16 -10.21
N MET A 90 3.88 -6.65 -9.52
CA MET A 90 3.45 -8.06 -9.61
C MET A 90 2.95 -8.41 -11.01
N ASN A 91 2.10 -7.56 -11.57
CA ASN A 91 1.53 -7.77 -12.90
C ASN A 91 2.60 -7.74 -13.99
N GLN A 92 3.58 -6.86 -13.87
CA GLN A 92 4.71 -6.79 -14.79
C GLN A 92 5.54 -8.08 -14.75
N THR A 93 5.82 -8.58 -13.56
CA THR A 93 6.56 -9.84 -13.36
C THR A 93 5.82 -11.02 -13.97
N VAL A 94 4.52 -11.13 -13.70
CA VAL A 94 3.67 -12.19 -14.27
C VAL A 94 3.61 -12.09 -15.79
N GLY A 95 3.47 -10.88 -16.33
CA GLY A 95 3.48 -10.63 -17.77
C GLY A 95 4.78 -11.08 -18.44
N GLU A 96 5.92 -10.82 -17.82
CA GLU A 96 7.22 -11.28 -18.30
C GLU A 96 7.35 -12.81 -18.30
N ILE A 97 6.87 -13.47 -17.26
CA ILE A 97 6.88 -14.94 -17.17
C ILE A 97 6.02 -15.54 -18.29
N ILE A 98 4.82 -15.02 -18.52
CA ILE A 98 3.93 -15.46 -19.59
C ILE A 98 4.61 -15.30 -20.96
N LYS A 99 5.25 -14.16 -21.18
CA LYS A 99 5.96 -13.88 -22.43
C LYS A 99 7.11 -14.85 -22.68
N ILE A 100 7.89 -15.19 -21.65
CA ILE A 100 8.96 -16.18 -21.72
C ILE A 100 8.40 -17.55 -22.07
N GLU A 101 7.30 -17.96 -21.45
CA GLU A 101 6.63 -19.23 -21.73
C GLU A 101 6.10 -19.31 -23.17
N GLU A 102 5.56 -18.22 -23.68
CA GLU A 102 5.12 -18.13 -25.07
C GLU A 102 6.27 -18.31 -26.07
N ILE A 103 7.40 -17.67 -25.82
CA ILE A 103 8.60 -17.78 -26.63
C ILE A 103 9.12 -19.21 -26.58
N ARG A 104 9.16 -19.82 -25.41
CA ARG A 104 9.58 -21.19 -25.19
C ARG A 104 8.70 -22.17 -25.98
N CYS A 105 7.39 -22.02 -25.92
CA CYS A 105 6.45 -22.83 -26.70
C CYS A 105 6.69 -22.68 -28.19
N TYR A 106 6.92 -21.46 -28.67
CA TYR A 106 7.23 -21.19 -30.07
C TYR A 106 8.50 -21.92 -30.53
N LEU A 107 9.57 -21.81 -29.74
CA LEU A 107 10.85 -22.46 -30.04
C LEU A 107 10.72 -23.98 -30.08
N LEU A 108 9.93 -24.58 -29.19
CA LEU A 108 9.67 -26.01 -29.18
C LEU A 108 8.91 -26.47 -30.42
N ARG A 109 7.98 -25.67 -30.93
CA ARG A 109 7.25 -25.97 -32.18
C ARG A 109 8.14 -25.93 -33.40
N VAL A 110 9.05 -24.96 -33.44
CA VAL A 110 9.97 -24.77 -34.58
C VAL A 110 11.05 -25.86 -34.62
N SER A 111 11.40 -26.45 -33.46
CA SER A 111 12.39 -27.53 -33.35
C SER A 111 11.91 -28.87 -33.89
N HIS A 112 10.59 -29.02 -34.10
CA HIS A 112 9.98 -30.21 -34.64
C HIS A 112 9.65 -30.01 -36.10
#